data_e286fd1877b89395b3638667eb224c21
#
_entry.id   e286fd1877b89395b3638667eb224c21
#
_cell.length_a   1.000
_cell.length_b   1.000
_cell.length_c   1.000
_cell.angle_alpha   90.00
_cell.angle_beta   90.00
_cell.angle_gamma   90.00
#
_symmetry.space_group_name_H-M   'P 1'
#
loop_
_entity.id
_entity.type
_entity.pdbx_description
1 polymer ?
#
loop_
_entity_poly.entity_id
_entity_poly.type
_entity_poly.pdbx_seq_one_letter_code
_entity_poly.pdbx_strand_id
1 'polypeptide(L)'
;MELYIYNKELDLLGVLDTANAVIWNRRYYAPGEFEVHTAATEIALYLIQKQYIVAKPDSVEFGIIENVIIEQTEEGEFIKATGRLGSSYLARRIVFETTIISDTVENAMRTLVYENVINPDIADRAIPNIELGTLNSFAETVHFQVSYRNLLSTLTGLAETSGIGYRLRFDPALQKFYF
;
A
#
# COMPACT_ATOMS: atom_id res chain seq x y z
N MET A 1 -19.56 6.54 -7.07
CA MET A 1 -18.51 5.46 -7.08
C MET A 1 -18.46 4.87 -5.70
N GLU A 2 -18.53 3.56 -5.58
CA GLU A 2 -18.46 2.88 -4.28
C GLU A 2 -17.01 2.69 -3.84
N LEU A 3 -16.73 3.02 -2.59
CA LEU A 3 -15.45 2.77 -1.94
C LEU A 3 -15.69 1.94 -0.69
N TYR A 4 -15.03 0.80 -0.60
CA TYR A 4 -15.08 -0.08 0.56
C TYR A 4 -14.05 0.37 1.59
N ILE A 5 -14.48 0.59 2.80
CA ILE A 5 -13.65 1.09 3.90
C ILE A 5 -13.43 -0.02 4.91
N TYR A 6 -12.17 -0.30 5.20
CA TYR A 6 -11.76 -1.31 6.17
C TYR A 6 -11.00 -0.64 7.32
N ASN A 7 -11.14 -1.18 8.53
CA ASN A 7 -10.35 -0.77 9.68
C ASN A 7 -8.89 -1.26 9.61
N LYS A 8 -8.13 -1.05 10.65
CA LYS A 8 -6.71 -1.48 10.73
C LYS A 8 -6.58 -3.00 10.86
N GLU A 9 -7.61 -3.66 11.35
CA GLU A 9 -7.72 -5.11 11.52
C GLU A 9 -8.22 -5.81 10.24
N LEU A 10 -8.49 -5.03 9.17
CA LEU A 10 -8.98 -5.45 7.87
C LEU A 10 -10.46 -5.88 7.85
N ASP A 11 -11.23 -5.49 8.86
CA ASP A 11 -12.67 -5.70 8.88
C ASP A 11 -13.37 -4.63 8.02
N LEU A 12 -14.34 -5.04 7.23
CA LEU A 12 -15.16 -4.13 6.45
C LEU A 12 -16.06 -3.30 7.38
N LEU A 13 -15.88 -2.00 7.39
CA LEU A 13 -16.72 -1.08 8.17
C LEU A 13 -17.96 -0.63 7.41
N GLY A 14 -17.87 -0.48 6.11
CA GLY A 14 -18.96 -0.04 5.27
C GLY A 14 -18.53 0.39 3.87
N VAL A 15 -19.48 0.93 3.15
CA VAL A 15 -19.29 1.44 1.78
C VAL A 15 -19.57 2.94 1.78
N LEU A 16 -18.61 3.70 1.26
CA LEU A 16 -18.77 5.11 0.98
C LEU A 16 -19.19 5.27 -0.49
N ASP A 17 -20.46 5.53 -0.71
CA ASP A 17 -21.08 5.73 -2.04
C ASP A 17 -21.35 7.20 -2.38
N THR A 18 -21.21 8.06 -1.38
CA THR A 18 -21.51 9.51 -1.44
C THR A 18 -20.30 10.37 -1.82
N ALA A 19 -19.20 9.76 -2.25
CA ALA A 19 -18.02 10.52 -2.66
C ALA A 19 -18.31 11.43 -3.87
N ASN A 20 -18.07 12.72 -3.71
CA ASN A 20 -18.27 13.75 -4.76
C ASN A 20 -17.18 13.65 -5.82
N ALA A 21 -15.93 13.35 -5.39
CA ALA A 21 -14.81 13.16 -6.26
C ALA A 21 -13.85 12.11 -5.70
N VAL A 22 -13.29 11.31 -6.58
CA VAL A 22 -12.24 10.32 -6.26
C VAL A 22 -11.13 10.44 -7.29
N ILE A 23 -9.94 10.78 -6.84
CA ILE A 23 -8.72 10.79 -7.65
C ILE A 23 -7.93 9.56 -7.25
N TRP A 24 -7.51 8.75 -8.23
CA TRP A 24 -6.77 7.52 -7.99
C TRP A 24 -5.63 7.41 -8.98
N ASN A 25 -4.45 7.88 -8.55
CA ASN A 25 -3.25 7.92 -9.37
C ASN A 25 -2.40 6.68 -9.14
N ARG A 26 -2.27 5.84 -10.16
CA ARG A 26 -1.42 4.66 -10.15
C ARG A 26 -0.05 5.00 -10.69
N ARG A 27 0.98 4.43 -10.07
CA ARG A 27 2.38 4.52 -10.53
C ARG A 27 2.93 3.11 -10.70
N TYR A 28 3.75 2.93 -11.72
CA TYR A 28 4.24 1.59 -12.06
C TYR A 28 5.41 1.16 -11.17
N TYR A 29 6.33 2.06 -10.86
CA TYR A 29 7.56 1.75 -10.10
C TYR A 29 7.50 2.18 -8.63
N ALA A 30 6.51 2.91 -8.22
CA ALA A 30 6.37 3.46 -6.88
C ALA A 30 4.91 3.40 -6.43
N PRO A 31 4.61 3.58 -5.12
CA PRO A 31 3.24 3.72 -4.66
C PRO A 31 2.55 4.89 -5.36
N GLY A 32 1.36 4.64 -5.85
CA GLY A 32 0.46 5.70 -6.27
C GLY A 32 -0.15 6.43 -5.08
N GLU A 33 -1.08 7.32 -5.36
CA GLU A 33 -1.76 8.14 -4.35
C GLU A 33 -3.25 8.25 -4.67
N PHE A 34 -4.04 8.57 -3.67
CA PHE A 34 -5.46 8.80 -3.85
C PHE A 34 -5.94 10.02 -3.06
N GLU A 35 -7.05 10.56 -3.52
CA GLU A 35 -7.78 11.64 -2.88
C GLU A 35 -9.27 11.36 -2.99
N VAL A 36 -10.01 11.53 -1.89
CA VAL A 36 -11.47 11.35 -1.82
C VAL A 36 -12.08 12.60 -1.23
N HIS A 37 -13.09 13.15 -1.89
CA HIS A 37 -13.90 14.24 -1.40
C HIS A 37 -15.32 13.77 -1.17
N THR A 38 -15.90 14.09 -0.01
CA THR A 38 -17.28 13.76 0.35
C THR A 38 -17.85 14.78 1.33
N ALA A 39 -19.16 14.85 1.43
CA ALA A 39 -19.80 15.64 2.49
C ALA A 39 -19.47 15.07 3.87
N ALA A 40 -19.32 15.94 4.89
CA ALA A 40 -19.00 15.55 6.25
C ALA A 40 -20.24 15.03 7.00
N THR A 41 -20.81 13.92 6.53
CA THR A 41 -21.91 13.22 7.22
C THR A 41 -21.36 12.39 8.38
N GLU A 42 -22.22 12.03 9.35
CA GLU A 42 -21.84 11.14 10.46
C GLU A 42 -21.23 9.83 9.97
N ILE A 43 -21.78 9.25 8.91
CA ILE A 43 -21.29 8.02 8.30
C ILE A 43 -19.91 8.25 7.68
N ALA A 44 -19.72 9.32 6.92
CA ALA A 44 -18.43 9.63 6.30
C ALA A 44 -17.36 9.92 7.36
N LEU A 45 -17.69 10.63 8.43
CA LEU A 45 -16.81 10.88 9.58
C LEU A 45 -16.41 9.59 10.30
N TYR A 46 -17.32 8.63 10.41
CA TYR A 46 -17.05 7.31 10.99
C TYR A 46 -16.14 6.47 10.07
N LEU A 47 -16.40 6.45 8.77
CA LEU A 47 -15.69 5.62 7.81
C LEU A 47 -14.30 6.18 7.44
N ILE A 48 -14.13 7.51 7.42
CA ILE A 48 -12.89 8.15 6.98
C ILE A 48 -12.01 8.48 8.18
N GLN A 49 -11.17 7.51 8.57
CA GLN A 49 -10.23 7.65 9.68
C GLN A 49 -8.79 7.38 9.20
N LYS A 50 -7.80 8.03 9.86
CA LYS A 50 -6.38 7.76 9.57
C LYS A 50 -6.03 6.31 9.78
N GLN A 51 -5.24 5.77 8.85
CA GLN A 51 -4.77 4.39 8.77
C GLN A 51 -5.83 3.36 8.36
N TYR A 52 -7.07 3.79 8.10
CA TYR A 52 -8.06 2.92 7.48
C TYR A 52 -7.73 2.72 6.01
N ILE A 53 -8.25 1.64 5.46
CA ILE A 53 -8.00 1.21 4.10
C ILE A 53 -9.19 1.57 3.24
N VAL A 54 -8.89 2.12 2.07
CA VAL A 54 -9.86 2.39 1.02
C VAL A 54 -9.61 1.44 -0.13
N ALA A 55 -10.62 0.66 -0.52
CA ALA A 55 -10.54 -0.24 -1.66
C ALA A 55 -11.65 0.08 -2.67
N LYS A 56 -11.34 -0.13 -3.95
CA LYS A 56 -12.30 -0.02 -5.04
C LYS A 56 -12.75 -1.40 -5.49
N PRO A 57 -14.02 -1.60 -5.84
CA PRO A 57 -14.54 -2.92 -6.23
C PRO A 57 -13.88 -3.48 -7.50
N ASP A 58 -13.37 -2.62 -8.37
CA ASP A 58 -12.75 -2.95 -9.65
C ASP A 58 -11.22 -2.98 -9.60
N SER A 59 -10.61 -2.88 -8.41
CA SER A 59 -9.17 -2.79 -8.23
C SER A 59 -8.67 -3.72 -7.13
N VAL A 60 -7.57 -4.38 -7.41
CA VAL A 60 -6.82 -5.15 -6.39
C VAL A 60 -5.89 -4.27 -5.56
N GLU A 61 -5.71 -3.02 -5.97
CA GLU A 61 -4.95 -2.02 -5.22
C GLU A 61 -5.86 -1.35 -4.19
N PHE A 62 -5.29 -0.95 -3.11
CA PHE A 62 -5.94 -0.27 -2.01
C PHE A 62 -5.16 0.99 -1.61
N GLY A 63 -5.84 1.93 -1.02
CA GLY A 63 -5.25 3.14 -0.44
C GLY A 63 -5.23 3.08 1.07
N ILE A 64 -4.30 3.80 1.67
CA ILE A 64 -4.19 3.97 3.14
C ILE A 64 -4.46 5.44 3.44
N ILE A 65 -5.47 5.72 4.24
CA ILE A 65 -5.81 7.09 4.63
C ILE A 65 -4.71 7.63 5.55
N GLU A 66 -3.93 8.59 5.05
CA GLU A 66 -2.85 9.21 5.79
C GLU A 66 -3.24 10.56 6.38
N ASN A 67 -4.06 11.32 5.64
CA ASN A 67 -4.55 12.63 6.08
C ASN A 67 -6.05 12.74 5.89
N VAL A 68 -6.69 13.38 6.85
CA VAL A 68 -8.11 13.72 6.82
C VAL A 68 -8.21 15.20 7.18
N ILE A 69 -8.82 15.98 6.30
CA ILE A 69 -9.05 17.41 6.46
C ILE A 69 -10.56 17.62 6.38
N ILE A 70 -11.10 18.38 7.31
CA ILE A 70 -12.50 18.81 7.30
C ILE A 70 -12.49 20.29 6.95
N GLU A 71 -13.17 20.66 5.88
CA GLU A 71 -13.27 22.02 5.37
C GLU A 71 -14.73 22.49 5.46
N GLN A 72 -14.92 23.69 5.99
CA GLN A 72 -16.22 24.36 6.00
C GLN A 72 -16.26 25.37 4.85
N THR A 73 -17.26 25.25 4.00
CA THR A 73 -17.55 26.17 2.88
C THR A 73 -18.93 26.78 3.04
N GLU A 74 -19.29 27.70 2.15
CA GLU A 74 -20.67 28.24 2.09
C GLU A 74 -21.72 27.16 1.74
N GLU A 75 -21.30 26.06 1.09
CA GLU A 75 -22.14 24.94 0.67
C GLU A 75 -22.27 23.85 1.75
N GLY A 76 -21.49 23.93 2.82
CA GLY A 76 -21.50 22.96 3.93
C GLY A 76 -20.13 22.48 4.36
N GLU A 77 -20.10 21.42 5.12
CA GLU A 77 -18.88 20.78 5.61
C GLU A 77 -18.50 19.60 4.71
N PHE A 78 -17.22 19.53 4.33
CA PHE A 78 -16.67 18.50 3.46
C PHE A 78 -15.44 17.84 4.09
N ILE A 79 -15.27 16.57 3.78
CA ILE A 79 -14.07 15.81 4.13
C ILE A 79 -13.23 15.63 2.87
N LYS A 80 -11.94 15.94 3.00
CA LYS A 80 -10.91 15.59 2.06
C LYS A 80 -9.98 14.54 2.71
N ALA A 81 -10.01 13.32 2.20
CA ALA A 81 -9.12 12.24 2.63
C ALA A 81 -8.05 11.99 1.57
N THR A 82 -6.79 11.95 1.98
CA THR A 82 -5.67 11.68 1.08
C THR A 82 -4.77 10.60 1.64
N GLY A 83 -4.07 9.90 0.75
CA GLY A 83 -3.11 8.91 1.14
C GLY A 83 -2.43 8.24 -0.05
N ARG A 84 -1.53 7.33 0.25
CA ARG A 84 -0.79 6.56 -0.74
C ARG A 84 -1.39 5.17 -0.91
N LEU A 85 -1.13 4.55 -2.08
CA LEU A 85 -1.54 3.18 -2.34
C LEU A 85 -0.70 2.18 -1.54
N GLY A 86 -1.21 0.97 -1.40
CA GLY A 86 -0.81 -0.04 -0.42
C GLY A 86 0.69 -0.35 -0.36
N SER A 87 1.42 -0.29 -1.49
CA SER A 87 2.88 -0.50 -1.49
C SER A 87 3.64 0.48 -0.58
N SER A 88 3.01 1.59 -0.19
CA SER A 88 3.59 2.54 0.78
C SER A 88 3.82 1.92 2.17
N TYR A 89 3.15 0.81 2.53
CA TYR A 89 3.43 0.07 3.76
C TYR A 89 4.90 -0.37 3.86
N LEU A 90 5.53 -0.67 2.73
CA LEU A 90 6.93 -1.11 2.67
C LEU A 90 7.90 -0.01 3.11
N ALA A 91 7.49 1.27 3.08
CA ALA A 91 8.29 2.38 3.60
C ALA A 91 8.47 2.34 5.13
N ARG A 92 7.65 1.56 5.84
CA ARG A 92 7.74 1.40 7.30
C ARG A 92 8.92 0.54 7.75
N ARG A 93 9.67 -0.03 6.80
CA ARG A 93 10.82 -0.90 7.08
C ARG A 93 12.07 -0.41 6.37
N ILE A 94 13.20 -0.74 6.95
CA ILE A 94 14.52 -0.64 6.33
C ILE A 94 15.03 -2.05 6.07
N VAL A 95 15.90 -2.22 5.10
CA VAL A 95 16.73 -3.42 4.96
C VAL A 95 17.71 -3.40 6.13
N PHE A 96 17.46 -4.24 7.13
CA PHE A 96 18.12 -4.12 8.45
C PHE A 96 19.54 -4.63 8.43
N GLU A 97 19.79 -5.71 7.70
CA GLU A 97 21.13 -6.30 7.59
C GLU A 97 21.72 -6.07 6.19
N THR A 98 23.03 -6.29 6.10
CA THR A 98 23.69 -6.26 4.80
C THR A 98 23.26 -7.49 3.99
N THR A 99 22.47 -7.26 2.96
CA THR A 99 21.97 -8.30 2.06
C THR A 99 22.69 -8.17 0.72
N ILE A 100 23.32 -9.26 0.27
CA ILE A 100 23.95 -9.38 -1.06
C ILE A 100 23.08 -10.33 -1.88
N ILE A 101 22.54 -9.84 -2.98
CA ILE A 101 21.64 -10.59 -3.85
C ILE A 101 22.24 -10.71 -5.25
N SER A 102 22.23 -11.94 -5.78
CA SER A 102 22.58 -12.26 -7.16
C SER A 102 21.54 -13.26 -7.68
N ASP A 103 20.41 -12.74 -8.17
CA ASP A 103 19.23 -13.52 -8.55
C ASP A 103 18.42 -12.76 -9.60
N THR A 104 17.25 -13.30 -9.97
CA THR A 104 16.26 -12.54 -10.74
C THR A 104 15.75 -11.34 -9.92
N VAL A 105 15.38 -10.28 -10.61
CA VAL A 105 14.85 -9.06 -9.95
C VAL A 105 13.61 -9.38 -9.11
N GLU A 106 12.74 -10.25 -9.61
CA GLU A 106 11.55 -10.68 -8.88
C GLU A 106 11.92 -11.39 -7.58
N ASN A 107 12.83 -12.36 -7.64
CA ASN A 107 13.31 -13.05 -6.43
C ASN A 107 14.01 -12.08 -5.48
N ALA A 108 14.82 -11.16 -5.99
CA ALA A 108 15.48 -10.14 -5.19
C ALA A 108 14.49 -9.27 -4.41
N MET A 109 13.45 -8.77 -5.08
CA MET A 109 12.40 -7.99 -4.42
C MET A 109 11.64 -8.81 -3.38
N ARG A 110 11.28 -10.06 -3.71
CA ARG A 110 10.57 -10.98 -2.81
C ARG A 110 11.41 -11.33 -1.58
N THR A 111 12.69 -11.58 -1.74
CA THR A 111 13.62 -11.83 -0.63
C THR A 111 13.69 -10.63 0.30
N LEU A 112 13.87 -9.41 -0.23
CA LEU A 112 13.89 -8.19 0.58
C LEU A 112 12.59 -7.98 1.37
N VAL A 113 11.43 -8.24 0.77
CA VAL A 113 10.14 -8.14 1.45
C VAL A 113 9.99 -9.25 2.48
N TYR A 114 10.36 -10.47 2.15
CA TYR A 114 10.28 -11.60 3.07
C TYR A 114 11.10 -11.37 4.33
N GLU A 115 12.39 -11.04 4.19
CA GLU A 115 13.33 -10.87 5.30
C GLU A 115 13.09 -9.61 6.15
N ASN A 116 12.43 -8.59 5.62
CA ASN A 116 12.25 -7.32 6.34
C ASN A 116 10.82 -7.02 6.75
N VAL A 117 9.83 -7.74 6.19
CA VAL A 117 8.40 -7.47 6.41
C VAL A 117 7.65 -8.70 6.90
N ILE A 118 7.85 -9.86 6.26
CA ILE A 118 7.05 -11.07 6.51
C ILE A 118 7.68 -11.90 7.63
N ASN A 119 8.95 -12.23 7.52
CA ASN A 119 9.69 -13.05 8.47
C ASN A 119 11.06 -12.43 8.83
N PRO A 120 11.07 -11.23 9.42
CA PRO A 120 12.33 -10.62 9.85
C PRO A 120 12.91 -11.34 11.08
N ASP A 121 14.24 -11.32 11.23
CA ASP A 121 14.96 -11.91 12.38
C ASP A 121 14.47 -11.34 13.72
N ILE A 122 14.10 -10.07 13.76
CA ILE A 122 13.44 -9.44 14.89
C ILE A 122 11.95 -9.49 14.66
N ALA A 123 11.25 -10.43 15.32
CA ALA A 123 9.83 -10.71 15.09
C ALA A 123 8.90 -9.47 15.18
N ASP A 124 9.19 -8.54 16.10
CA ASP A 124 8.41 -7.30 16.26
C ASP A 124 8.48 -6.36 15.02
N ARG A 125 9.39 -6.62 14.09
CA ARG A 125 9.48 -5.90 12.83
C ARG A 125 8.55 -6.45 11.76
N ALA A 126 7.94 -7.61 11.95
CA ALA A 126 6.96 -8.13 10.99
C ALA A 126 5.78 -7.17 10.83
N ILE A 127 5.27 -7.07 9.60
CA ILE A 127 3.99 -6.40 9.33
C ILE A 127 2.97 -7.51 9.13
N PRO A 128 1.94 -7.59 9.97
CA PRO A 128 0.96 -8.67 9.89
C PRO A 128 0.19 -8.64 8.56
N ASN A 129 -0.36 -9.78 8.21
CA ASN A 129 -1.25 -9.96 7.04
C ASN A 129 -0.60 -9.69 5.68
N ILE A 130 0.75 -9.62 5.59
CA ILE A 130 1.46 -9.53 4.31
C ILE A 130 2.06 -10.91 3.98
N GLU A 131 1.81 -11.38 2.78
CA GLU A 131 2.35 -12.64 2.23
C GLU A 131 2.95 -12.42 0.84
N LEU A 132 3.78 -13.37 0.39
CA LEU A 132 4.24 -13.38 -0.99
C LEU A 132 3.15 -13.95 -1.89
N GLY A 133 2.81 -13.24 -2.96
CA GLY A 133 1.90 -13.71 -4.01
C GLY A 133 2.56 -14.72 -4.95
N THR A 134 1.86 -15.05 -6.04
CA THR A 134 2.36 -15.97 -7.07
C THR A 134 3.61 -15.41 -7.75
N LEU A 135 4.58 -16.27 -8.01
CA LEU A 135 5.78 -15.94 -8.78
C LEU A 135 5.42 -15.80 -10.27
N ASN A 136 5.89 -14.74 -10.93
CA ASN A 136 5.66 -14.51 -12.36
C ASN A 136 6.81 -15.05 -13.23
N SER A 137 7.95 -15.36 -12.62
CA SER A 137 9.14 -15.93 -13.27
C SER A 137 9.79 -15.01 -14.33
N PHE A 138 9.94 -13.72 -13.98
CA PHE A 138 10.73 -12.79 -14.80
C PHE A 138 12.19 -13.21 -14.87
N ALA A 139 12.81 -13.07 -16.06
CA ALA A 139 14.16 -13.57 -16.34
C ALA A 139 15.27 -12.53 -16.04
N GLU A 140 14.90 -11.26 -15.87
CA GLU A 140 15.85 -10.17 -15.60
C GLU A 140 16.58 -10.41 -14.29
N THR A 141 17.91 -10.36 -14.34
CA THR A 141 18.77 -10.61 -13.18
C THR A 141 19.38 -9.34 -12.64
N VAL A 142 19.73 -9.37 -11.36
CA VAL A 142 20.40 -8.27 -10.67
C VAL A 142 21.48 -8.79 -9.74
N HIS A 143 22.54 -8.01 -9.60
CA HIS A 143 23.59 -8.23 -8.59
C HIS A 143 23.84 -6.93 -7.85
N PHE A 144 23.55 -6.91 -6.54
CA PHE A 144 23.71 -5.71 -5.72
C PHE A 144 23.86 -6.05 -4.24
N GLN A 145 24.33 -5.07 -3.49
CA GLN A 145 24.38 -5.09 -2.04
C GLN A 145 23.57 -3.93 -1.47
N VAL A 146 22.82 -4.18 -0.43
CA VAL A 146 22.04 -3.14 0.28
C VAL A 146 22.10 -3.38 1.78
N SER A 147 22.14 -2.29 2.56
CA SER A 147 22.04 -2.30 4.01
C SER A 147 21.51 -0.95 4.53
N TYR A 148 20.73 -0.98 5.59
CA TYR A 148 20.19 0.18 6.30
C TYR A 148 19.48 1.22 5.41
N ARG A 149 18.99 0.80 4.24
CA ARG A 149 18.19 1.63 3.34
C ARG A 149 16.71 1.38 3.56
N ASN A 150 15.90 2.42 3.31
CA ASN A 150 14.45 2.26 3.29
C ASN A 150 14.05 1.21 2.26
N LEU A 151 13.23 0.23 2.68
CA LEU A 151 12.84 -0.90 1.84
C LEU A 151 12.10 -0.45 0.58
N LEU A 152 11.12 0.45 0.73
CA LEU A 152 10.36 0.97 -0.42
C LEU A 152 11.28 1.66 -1.43
N SER A 153 12.22 2.49 -0.96
CA SER A 153 13.16 3.18 -1.86
C SER A 153 14.08 2.19 -2.60
N THR A 154 14.47 1.10 -1.94
CA THR A 154 15.26 0.04 -2.55
C THR A 154 14.48 -0.68 -3.65
N LEU A 155 13.22 -1.05 -3.36
CA LEU A 155 12.33 -1.70 -4.33
C LEU A 155 12.03 -0.79 -5.53
N THR A 156 11.78 0.50 -5.27
CA THR A 156 11.57 1.49 -6.34
C THR A 156 12.80 1.58 -7.26
N GLY A 157 14.00 1.67 -6.69
CA GLY A 157 15.23 1.70 -7.48
C GLY A 157 15.45 0.42 -8.32
N LEU A 158 15.14 -0.75 -7.78
CA LEU A 158 15.17 -2.01 -8.53
C LEU A 158 14.15 -2.01 -9.66
N ALA A 159 12.93 -1.54 -9.39
CA ALA A 159 11.85 -1.45 -10.38
C ALA A 159 12.20 -0.52 -11.54
N GLU A 160 12.70 0.68 -11.24
CA GLU A 160 13.13 1.67 -12.25
C GLU A 160 14.29 1.17 -13.12
N THR A 161 15.24 0.47 -12.50
CA THR A 161 16.43 -0.04 -13.22
C THR A 161 16.08 -1.21 -14.11
N SER A 162 15.20 -2.12 -13.66
CA SER A 162 14.83 -3.34 -14.38
C SER A 162 13.65 -3.19 -15.33
N GLY A 163 12.83 -2.15 -15.16
CA GLY A 163 11.56 -2.02 -15.87
C GLY A 163 10.43 -2.89 -15.29
N ILE A 164 10.65 -3.59 -14.18
CA ILE A 164 9.66 -4.50 -13.55
C ILE A 164 9.00 -3.77 -12.39
N GLY A 165 7.70 -3.49 -12.51
CA GLY A 165 6.92 -2.88 -11.46
C GLY A 165 6.51 -3.87 -10.35
N TYR A 166 6.16 -3.35 -9.19
CA TYR A 166 5.68 -4.13 -8.05
C TYR A 166 4.46 -3.46 -7.40
N ARG A 167 3.70 -4.24 -6.63
CA ARG A 167 2.58 -3.72 -5.85
C ARG A 167 2.22 -4.65 -4.70
N LEU A 168 1.55 -4.10 -3.69
CA LEU A 168 0.76 -4.88 -2.75
C LEU A 168 -0.69 -4.96 -3.26
N ARG A 169 -1.25 -6.16 -3.30
CA ARG A 169 -2.66 -6.41 -3.59
C ARG A 169 -3.40 -6.70 -2.29
N PHE A 170 -4.63 -6.28 -2.18
CA PHE A 170 -5.51 -6.61 -1.06
C PHE A 170 -6.50 -7.69 -1.47
N ASP A 171 -6.59 -8.74 -0.68
CA ASP A 171 -7.64 -9.75 -0.75
C ASP A 171 -8.57 -9.58 0.46
N PRO A 172 -9.75 -8.99 0.27
CA PRO A 172 -10.67 -8.75 1.38
C PRO A 172 -11.29 -10.03 1.95
N ALA A 173 -11.39 -11.10 1.17
CA ALA A 173 -11.97 -12.36 1.64
C ALA A 173 -11.04 -13.11 2.59
N LEU A 174 -9.73 -12.99 2.36
CA LEU A 174 -8.70 -13.60 3.21
C LEU A 174 -8.14 -12.61 4.23
N GLN A 175 -8.52 -11.33 4.18
CA GLN A 175 -7.98 -10.24 5.00
C GLN A 175 -6.44 -10.18 4.94
N LYS A 176 -5.89 -10.29 3.72
CA LYS A 176 -4.45 -10.36 3.47
C LYS A 176 -4.00 -9.43 2.36
N PHE A 177 -2.72 -9.06 2.46
CA PHE A 177 -2.01 -8.35 1.41
C PHE A 177 -1.01 -9.30 0.75
N TYR A 178 -0.91 -9.24 -0.56
CA TYR A 178 0.03 -10.05 -1.36
C TYR A 178 0.99 -9.15 -2.13
N PHE A 179 2.29 -9.41 -1.92
CA PHE A 179 3.38 -8.77 -2.68
C PHE A 179 3.77 -9.60 -3.90
#